data_9747b695a9a0c0128f5d1ebedd4435e7
#
_entry.id   9747b695a9a0c0128f5d1ebedd4435e7
#
_cell.length_a   1.000
_cell.length_b   1.000
_cell.length_c   1.000
_cell.angle_alpha   90.00
_cell.angle_beta   90.00
_cell.angle_gamma   90.00
#
_symmetry.space_group_name_H-M   'P 1'
#
loop_
_entity.id
_entity.type
_entity.pdbx_description
1 polymer ?
#
loop_
_entity_poly.entity_id
_entity_poly.type
_entity_poly.pdbx_seq_one_letter_code
_entity_poly.pdbx_strand_id
1 'polypeptide(L)'
;MPSPHAHDALWGAVRHSLAPRWAPWQPEPGKPFALDAIDPSAKPFSTGSKAEDKAAAEALAVELDTLQNLFYADKRYKLLVVLQGTDTSGKDGTIRGVFGRMSALGVHAVGWKAPTEAELAHDYLWRIHQQVPQAGDITVFNRSHYEDVLVPVVNGWITPEQHQQRLAHINDFERMLSETGTIVLKFLLHIGKDEQRERLQERLDDPAKHWKFSLGDIEVRKQWGDYRRAYDTLLGATHTPWAPWTIVPANSKTHRNLMIGTVLRAVLQ
;
A
#
# COMPACT_ATOMS: atom_id res chain seq x y z
N MET A 1 -21.04 -5.50 15.52
CA MET A 1 -20.40 -5.16 14.23
C MET A 1 -20.70 -3.70 13.94
N PRO A 2 -19.73 -2.91 13.44
CA PRO A 2 -20.03 -1.54 12.99
C PRO A 2 -21.07 -1.60 11.88
N SER A 3 -21.98 -0.63 11.85
CA SER A 3 -22.98 -0.54 10.78
C SER A 3 -22.30 -0.15 9.45
N PRO A 4 -22.87 -0.49 8.28
CA PRO A 4 -22.37 -0.03 6.98
C PRO A 4 -22.14 1.48 6.91
N HIS A 5 -23.00 2.26 7.59
CA HIS A 5 -22.88 3.72 7.69
C HIS A 5 -21.66 4.19 8.51
N ALA A 6 -21.10 3.35 9.39
CA ALA A 6 -19.91 3.71 10.15
C ALA A 6 -18.66 3.84 9.26
N HIS A 7 -18.58 3.04 8.19
CA HIS A 7 -17.50 3.13 7.21
C HIS A 7 -17.55 4.42 6.37
N ASP A 8 -18.77 4.80 5.94
CA ASP A 8 -18.96 6.06 5.18
C ASP A 8 -18.64 7.27 6.05
N ALA A 9 -19.03 7.24 7.32
CA ALA A 9 -18.71 8.30 8.28
C ALA A 9 -17.20 8.40 8.53
N LEU A 10 -16.50 7.26 8.69
CA LEU A 10 -15.04 7.22 8.84
C LEU A 10 -14.34 7.86 7.64
N TRP A 11 -14.63 7.40 6.42
CA TRP A 11 -14.01 7.95 5.23
C TRP A 11 -14.39 9.41 4.98
N GLY A 12 -15.59 9.82 5.35
CA GLY A 12 -16.01 11.22 5.35
C GLY A 12 -15.13 12.08 6.27
N ALA A 13 -14.91 11.63 7.51
CA ALA A 13 -14.06 12.31 8.49
C ALA A 13 -12.59 12.37 8.04
N VAL A 14 -12.03 11.26 7.54
CA VAL A 14 -10.66 11.19 7.02
C VAL A 14 -10.47 12.15 5.84
N ARG A 15 -11.41 12.16 4.88
CA ARG A 15 -11.37 13.08 3.74
C ARG A 15 -11.46 14.53 4.20
N HIS A 16 -12.33 14.84 5.13
CA HIS A 16 -12.47 16.20 5.68
C HIS A 16 -11.17 16.66 6.37
N SER A 17 -10.56 15.80 7.18
CA SER A 17 -9.31 16.08 7.91
C SER A 17 -8.11 16.30 6.98
N LEU A 18 -8.02 15.56 5.87
CA LEU A 18 -6.86 15.55 4.98
C LEU A 18 -7.03 16.42 3.72
N ALA A 19 -8.25 16.81 3.37
CA ALA A 19 -8.48 17.69 2.22
C ALA A 19 -7.92 19.11 2.48
N PRO A 20 -7.32 19.78 1.49
CA PRO A 20 -7.17 19.36 0.07
C PRO A 20 -5.90 18.57 -0.23
N ARG A 21 -5.07 18.26 0.77
CA ARG A 21 -3.73 17.66 0.56
C ARG A 21 -3.79 16.22 0.02
N TRP A 22 -4.82 15.47 0.36
CA TRP A 22 -4.93 14.05 0.05
C TRP A 22 -5.65 13.74 -1.25
N ALA A 23 -6.74 14.45 -1.54
CA ALA A 23 -7.61 14.18 -2.70
C ALA A 23 -6.85 14.11 -4.04
N PRO A 24 -5.87 15.01 -4.35
CA PRO A 24 -5.14 14.95 -5.62
C PRO A 24 -4.30 13.66 -5.82
N TRP A 25 -4.10 12.89 -4.76
CA TRP A 25 -3.28 11.67 -4.74
C TRP A 25 -4.13 10.40 -4.75
N GLN A 26 -5.39 10.53 -5.08
CA GLN A 26 -6.33 9.42 -5.24
C GLN A 26 -6.77 9.34 -6.71
N PRO A 27 -6.91 8.12 -7.29
CA PRO A 27 -7.62 7.97 -8.56
C PRO A 27 -9.03 8.56 -8.47
N GLU A 28 -9.53 9.08 -9.58
CA GLU A 28 -10.95 9.47 -9.65
C GLU A 28 -11.80 8.26 -10.00
N PRO A 29 -12.87 7.97 -9.21
CA PRO A 29 -13.73 6.83 -9.47
C PRO A 29 -14.31 6.84 -10.91
N GLY A 30 -14.20 5.72 -11.60
CA GLY A 30 -14.77 5.55 -12.93
C GLY A 30 -14.03 6.28 -14.06
N LYS A 31 -12.89 6.91 -13.79
CA LYS A 31 -12.05 7.54 -14.80
C LYS A 31 -10.79 6.71 -15.08
N PRO A 32 -10.29 6.70 -16.33
CA PRO A 32 -8.97 6.16 -16.63
C PRO A 32 -7.91 6.85 -15.76
N PHE A 33 -7.00 6.08 -15.20
CA PHE A 33 -5.91 6.58 -14.39
C PHE A 33 -4.60 6.47 -15.17
N ALA A 34 -3.75 7.48 -15.08
CA ALA A 34 -2.42 7.49 -15.68
C ALA A 34 -1.38 7.87 -14.62
N LEU A 35 -0.62 6.89 -14.19
CA LEU A 35 0.42 7.07 -13.16
C LEU A 35 1.52 8.03 -13.64
N ASP A 36 1.73 8.15 -14.95
CA ASP A 36 2.70 9.09 -15.54
C ASP A 36 2.33 10.58 -15.34
N ALA A 37 1.06 10.87 -15.04
CA ALA A 37 0.63 12.21 -14.69
C ALA A 37 1.02 12.62 -13.25
N ILE A 38 1.49 11.69 -12.43
CA ILE A 38 1.87 11.92 -11.04
C ILE A 38 3.39 12.04 -10.93
N ASP A 39 3.87 13.19 -10.45
CA ASP A 39 5.30 13.38 -10.17
C ASP A 39 5.74 12.55 -8.95
N PRO A 40 6.62 11.55 -9.12
CA PRO A 40 7.12 10.72 -8.02
C PRO A 40 8.03 11.47 -7.04
N SER A 41 8.45 12.69 -7.39
CA SER A 41 9.29 13.56 -6.55
C SER A 41 8.49 14.60 -5.76
N ALA A 42 7.18 14.73 -6.02
CA ALA A 42 6.31 15.66 -5.32
C ALA A 42 6.31 15.41 -3.80
N LYS A 43 6.07 16.47 -3.03
CA LYS A 43 6.09 16.42 -1.56
C LYS A 43 4.88 17.15 -0.95
N PRO A 44 3.64 16.69 -1.23
CA PRO A 44 2.43 17.40 -0.82
C PRO A 44 2.26 17.52 0.70
N PHE A 45 2.90 16.66 1.49
CA PHE A 45 2.82 16.66 2.95
C PHE A 45 4.07 17.26 3.63
N SER A 46 5.07 17.66 2.84
CA SER A 46 6.26 18.31 3.38
C SER A 46 5.91 19.68 3.98
N THR A 47 6.53 20.00 5.08
CA THR A 47 6.39 21.31 5.75
C THR A 47 7.66 22.16 5.60
N GLY A 48 8.71 21.61 4.95
CA GLY A 48 9.99 22.32 4.81
C GLY A 48 11.11 21.44 4.26
N SER A 49 12.23 21.42 4.94
CA SER A 49 13.42 20.66 4.55
C SER A 49 13.27 19.15 4.79
N LYS A 50 14.16 18.36 4.18
CA LYS A 50 14.25 16.91 4.42
C LYS A 50 14.47 16.58 5.92
N ALA A 51 15.17 17.44 6.66
CA ALA A 51 15.41 17.25 8.08
C ALA A 51 14.12 17.47 8.89
N GLU A 52 13.35 18.49 8.56
CA GLU A 52 12.05 18.75 9.17
C GLU A 52 11.04 17.64 8.86
N ASP A 53 10.96 17.19 7.62
CA ASP A 53 10.13 16.04 7.24
C ASP A 53 10.51 14.78 8.02
N LYS A 54 11.81 14.56 8.25
CA LYS A 54 12.29 13.41 9.03
C LYS A 54 11.86 13.53 10.48
N ALA A 55 12.06 14.70 11.10
CA ALA A 55 11.66 14.95 12.49
C ALA A 55 10.14 14.81 12.66
N ALA A 56 9.35 15.35 11.72
CA ALA A 56 7.90 15.22 11.73
C ALA A 56 7.44 13.75 11.61
N ALA A 57 8.09 12.97 10.72
CA ALA A 57 7.78 11.54 10.58
C ALA A 57 8.15 10.74 11.83
N GLU A 58 9.23 11.07 12.51
CA GLU A 58 9.64 10.43 13.77
C GLU A 58 8.70 10.76 14.93
N ALA A 59 8.27 12.03 15.06
CA ALA A 59 7.26 12.44 16.03
C ALA A 59 5.91 11.75 15.78
N LEU A 60 5.52 11.68 14.52
CA LEU A 60 4.30 11.00 14.11
C LEU A 60 4.33 9.50 14.42
N ALA A 61 5.46 8.83 14.29
CA ALA A 61 5.60 7.42 14.64
C ALA A 61 5.40 7.15 16.15
N VAL A 62 5.71 8.12 17.01
CA VAL A 62 5.42 8.05 18.46
C VAL A 62 3.92 8.21 18.73
N GLU A 63 3.26 9.17 18.05
CA GLU A 63 1.82 9.37 18.17
C GLU A 63 1.05 8.13 17.68
N LEU A 64 1.49 7.55 16.56
CA LEU A 64 0.90 6.35 15.99
C LEU A 64 1.01 5.12 16.89
N ASP A 65 2.08 4.98 17.67
CA ASP A 65 2.18 3.93 18.70
C ASP A 65 1.10 4.08 19.77
N THR A 66 0.87 5.31 20.25
CA THR A 66 -0.21 5.58 21.21
C THR A 66 -1.59 5.26 20.64
N LEU A 67 -1.87 5.69 19.40
CA LEU A 67 -3.14 5.42 18.73
C LEU A 67 -3.34 3.92 18.46
N GLN A 68 -2.28 3.21 18.09
CA GLN A 68 -2.33 1.77 17.87
C GLN A 68 -2.68 1.01 19.17
N ASN A 69 -2.14 1.40 20.31
CA ASN A 69 -2.48 0.78 21.60
C ASN A 69 -3.98 0.98 21.93
N LEU A 70 -4.53 2.16 21.65
CA LEU A 70 -5.97 2.42 21.82
C LEU A 70 -6.80 1.57 20.85
N PHE A 71 -6.40 1.49 19.58
CA PHE A 71 -7.05 0.67 18.57
C PHE A 71 -7.05 -0.80 18.95
N TYR A 72 -5.92 -1.32 19.46
CA TYR A 72 -5.78 -2.70 19.92
C TYR A 72 -6.70 -3.00 21.13
N ALA A 73 -6.85 -2.07 22.05
CA ALA A 73 -7.71 -2.21 23.21
C ALA A 73 -9.22 -2.13 22.87
N ASP A 74 -9.57 -1.26 21.92
CA ASP A 74 -10.95 -1.00 21.50
C ASP A 74 -11.63 -2.18 20.79
N LYS A 75 -10.91 -2.88 19.94
CA LYS A 75 -11.36 -4.10 19.21
C LYS A 75 -12.63 -3.95 18.37
N ARG A 76 -13.09 -2.73 18.08
CA ARG A 76 -14.29 -2.51 17.23
C ARG A 76 -13.98 -2.72 15.76
N TYR A 77 -12.77 -2.41 15.33
CA TYR A 77 -12.33 -2.44 13.94
C TYR A 77 -11.12 -3.33 13.73
N LYS A 78 -10.82 -3.57 12.48
CA LYS A 78 -9.61 -4.24 11.96
C LYS A 78 -8.98 -3.30 10.95
N LEU A 79 -7.68 -3.28 10.84
CA LEU A 79 -7.01 -2.42 9.85
C LEU A 79 -6.08 -3.25 8.96
N LEU A 80 -6.40 -3.28 7.66
CA LEU A 80 -5.54 -3.85 6.63
C LEU A 80 -4.86 -2.71 5.87
N VAL A 81 -3.53 -2.67 5.91
CA VAL A 81 -2.72 -1.73 5.14
C VAL A 81 -2.01 -2.47 4.00
N VAL A 82 -2.29 -2.10 2.77
CA VAL A 82 -1.67 -2.65 1.58
C VAL A 82 -0.58 -1.71 1.07
N LEU A 83 0.65 -2.19 0.98
CA LEU A 83 1.78 -1.48 0.37
C LEU A 83 2.15 -2.13 -0.96
N GLN A 84 1.81 -1.46 -2.07
CA GLN A 84 2.19 -1.85 -3.43
C GLN A 84 3.20 -0.89 -4.04
N GLY A 85 3.85 -1.32 -5.10
CA GLY A 85 4.82 -0.54 -5.87
C GLY A 85 5.93 -1.42 -6.42
N THR A 86 6.63 -0.89 -7.42
CA THR A 86 7.76 -1.56 -8.07
C THR A 86 8.87 -1.94 -7.08
N ASP A 87 9.81 -2.77 -7.52
CA ASP A 87 10.97 -3.09 -6.70
C ASP A 87 11.74 -1.81 -6.37
N THR A 88 12.32 -1.80 -5.17
CA THR A 88 12.99 -0.64 -4.56
C THR A 88 12.09 0.54 -4.20
N SER A 89 10.76 0.51 -4.42
CA SER A 89 9.85 1.62 -4.05
C SER A 89 9.87 1.98 -2.56
N GLY A 90 10.37 1.07 -1.71
CA GLY A 90 10.62 1.33 -0.30
C GLY A 90 9.58 0.78 0.66
N LYS A 91 8.86 -0.27 0.27
CA LYS A 91 7.87 -0.95 1.11
C LYS A 91 8.43 -1.35 2.48
N ASP A 92 9.58 -2.04 2.55
CA ASP A 92 10.25 -2.40 3.82
C ASP A 92 10.62 -1.16 4.66
N GLY A 93 11.09 -0.10 3.97
CA GLY A 93 11.46 1.16 4.63
C GLY A 93 10.24 1.88 5.21
N THR A 94 9.08 1.74 4.59
CA THR A 94 7.79 2.24 5.09
C THR A 94 7.36 1.45 6.33
N ILE A 95 7.39 0.11 6.27
CA ILE A 95 7.05 -0.73 7.43
C ILE A 95 7.93 -0.35 8.62
N ARG A 96 9.24 -0.27 8.43
CA ARG A 96 10.16 0.10 9.50
C ARG A 96 9.96 1.52 10.01
N GLY A 97 9.71 2.49 9.13
CA GLY A 97 9.67 3.92 9.48
C GLY A 97 8.32 4.39 10.00
N VAL A 98 7.21 3.72 9.65
CA VAL A 98 5.86 4.10 10.07
C VAL A 98 5.35 3.18 11.19
N PHE A 99 5.54 1.87 11.04
CA PHE A 99 4.99 0.87 11.95
C PHE A 99 6.01 0.31 12.95
N GLY A 100 7.29 0.59 12.76
CA GLY A 100 8.37 -0.06 13.54
C GLY A 100 8.44 0.33 15.02
N ARG A 101 7.67 1.32 15.49
CA ARG A 101 7.53 1.68 16.91
C ARG A 101 6.30 1.07 17.57
N MET A 102 5.31 0.67 16.78
CA MET A 102 4.06 0.09 17.27
C MET A 102 4.30 -1.27 17.93
N SER A 103 3.43 -1.62 18.87
CA SER A 103 3.49 -2.90 19.55
C SER A 103 3.31 -4.09 18.59
N ALA A 104 4.23 -5.05 18.66
CA ALA A 104 4.13 -6.29 17.91
C ALA A 104 2.94 -7.18 18.34
N LEU A 105 2.28 -6.89 19.44
CA LEU A 105 1.07 -7.59 19.88
C LEU A 105 -0.13 -7.27 19.00
N GLY A 106 -0.16 -6.08 18.38
CA GLY A 106 -1.29 -5.64 17.56
C GLY A 106 -0.93 -5.23 16.14
N VAL A 107 0.35 -5.39 15.72
CA VAL A 107 0.79 -5.06 14.36
C VAL A 107 1.56 -6.21 13.74
N HIS A 108 1.06 -6.72 12.61
CA HIS A 108 1.64 -7.86 11.90
C HIS A 108 2.02 -7.46 10.48
N ALA A 109 3.31 -7.61 10.12
CA ALA A 109 3.78 -7.39 8.76
C ALA A 109 3.90 -8.71 8.01
N VAL A 110 3.22 -8.81 6.86
CA VAL A 110 3.23 -9.99 5.99
C VAL A 110 3.91 -9.65 4.68
N GLY A 111 5.01 -10.33 4.38
CA GLY A 111 5.74 -10.19 3.11
C GLY A 111 5.31 -11.26 2.10
N TRP A 112 4.60 -10.84 1.07
CA TRP A 112 4.13 -11.76 0.03
C TRP A 112 5.24 -12.09 -0.98
N LYS A 113 5.38 -13.37 -1.28
CA LYS A 113 6.28 -13.93 -2.30
C LYS A 113 5.45 -14.65 -3.36
N ALA A 114 6.13 -15.19 -4.38
CA ALA A 114 5.50 -16.11 -5.32
C ALA A 114 4.77 -17.22 -4.54
N PRO A 115 3.57 -17.63 -4.99
CA PRO A 115 2.81 -18.67 -4.29
C PRO A 115 3.54 -20.02 -4.31
N THR A 116 3.41 -20.76 -3.23
CA THR A 116 3.88 -22.14 -3.12
C THR A 116 2.95 -23.10 -3.88
N GLU A 117 3.39 -24.35 -4.11
CA GLU A 117 2.53 -25.38 -4.74
C GLU A 117 1.21 -25.59 -3.98
N ALA A 118 1.27 -25.58 -2.64
CA ALA A 118 0.07 -25.71 -1.80
C ALA A 118 -0.88 -24.52 -1.96
N GLU A 119 -0.35 -23.29 -2.09
CA GLU A 119 -1.15 -22.09 -2.33
C GLU A 119 -1.74 -22.08 -3.75
N LEU A 120 -1.00 -22.58 -4.76
CA LEU A 120 -1.47 -22.72 -6.14
C LEU A 120 -2.58 -23.77 -6.31
N ALA A 121 -2.68 -24.73 -5.40
CA ALA A 121 -3.77 -25.71 -5.38
C ALA A 121 -5.12 -25.15 -4.95
N HIS A 122 -5.14 -23.91 -4.45
CA HIS A 122 -6.32 -23.17 -4.03
C HIS A 122 -6.55 -21.95 -4.94
N ASP A 123 -7.64 -21.22 -4.70
CA ASP A 123 -7.82 -19.93 -5.33
C ASP A 123 -6.79 -18.90 -4.82
N TYR A 124 -6.51 -17.87 -5.62
CA TYR A 124 -5.45 -16.90 -5.32
C TYR A 124 -5.75 -15.97 -4.12
N LEU A 125 -6.98 -15.95 -3.59
CA LEU A 125 -7.35 -15.21 -2.37
C LEU A 125 -7.28 -16.08 -1.11
N TRP A 126 -7.21 -17.42 -1.24
CA TRP A 126 -7.17 -18.32 -0.10
C TRP A 126 -6.03 -17.99 0.87
N ARG A 127 -4.81 -17.85 0.38
CA ARG A 127 -3.64 -17.48 1.20
C ARG A 127 -3.77 -16.08 1.80
N ILE A 128 -4.40 -15.17 1.09
CA ILE A 128 -4.61 -13.78 1.52
C ILE A 128 -5.58 -13.74 2.70
N HIS A 129 -6.68 -14.50 2.61
CA HIS A 129 -7.70 -14.54 3.64
C HIS A 129 -7.15 -15.00 5.00
N GLN A 130 -6.17 -15.90 5.01
CA GLN A 130 -5.53 -16.41 6.25
C GLN A 130 -4.70 -15.33 6.98
N GLN A 131 -4.39 -14.24 6.34
CA GLN A 131 -3.52 -13.17 6.86
C GLN A 131 -4.26 -11.84 7.07
N VAL A 132 -5.58 -11.80 6.87
CA VAL A 132 -6.35 -10.59 7.17
C VAL A 132 -6.40 -10.33 8.68
N PRO A 133 -6.48 -9.05 9.12
CA PRO A 133 -6.44 -8.70 10.53
C PRO A 133 -7.66 -9.21 11.31
N GLN A 134 -7.45 -9.59 12.54
CA GLN A 134 -8.51 -9.79 13.53
C GLN A 134 -8.86 -8.48 14.25
N ALA A 135 -9.92 -8.49 15.05
CA ALA A 135 -10.39 -7.30 15.75
C ALA A 135 -9.32 -6.69 16.69
N GLY A 136 -9.01 -5.43 16.47
CA GLY A 136 -7.97 -4.68 17.17
C GLY A 136 -6.58 -4.73 16.51
N ASP A 137 -6.38 -5.60 15.50
CA ASP A 137 -5.08 -5.74 14.86
C ASP A 137 -4.94 -4.84 13.63
N ILE A 138 -3.69 -4.47 13.36
CA ILE A 138 -3.23 -3.83 12.12
C ILE A 138 -2.38 -4.86 11.37
N THR A 139 -2.82 -5.29 10.20
CA THR A 139 -1.98 -6.12 9.32
C THR A 139 -1.46 -5.26 8.17
N VAL A 140 -0.13 -5.32 7.95
CA VAL A 140 0.55 -4.58 6.88
C VAL A 140 1.06 -5.56 5.83
N PHE A 141 0.48 -5.52 4.66
CA PHE A 141 0.90 -6.32 3.51
C PHE A 141 2.02 -5.63 2.74
N ASN A 142 3.21 -6.23 2.71
CA ASN A 142 4.30 -5.89 1.82
C ASN A 142 4.13 -6.68 0.51
N ARG A 143 3.71 -6.02 -0.56
CA ARG A 143 2.96 -6.60 -1.70
C ARG A 143 1.59 -7.11 -1.22
N SER A 144 0.81 -7.76 -2.07
CA SER A 144 -0.53 -8.21 -1.66
C SER A 144 -1.15 -9.13 -2.71
N HIS A 145 -2.46 -9.41 -2.58
CA HIS A 145 -3.32 -10.04 -3.59
C HIS A 145 -3.30 -9.34 -4.96
N TYR A 146 -2.84 -8.10 -5.02
CA TYR A 146 -2.67 -7.38 -6.29
C TYR A 146 -1.53 -7.95 -7.15
N GLU A 147 -0.59 -8.72 -6.58
CA GLU A 147 0.41 -9.44 -7.38
C GLU A 147 -0.25 -10.42 -8.36
N ASP A 148 -1.41 -10.98 -8.02
CA ASP A 148 -2.15 -11.94 -8.84
C ASP A 148 -2.92 -11.30 -10.03
N VAL A 149 -2.94 -9.97 -10.11
CA VAL A 149 -3.44 -9.18 -11.24
C VAL A 149 -2.39 -8.27 -11.88
N LEU A 150 -1.16 -8.28 -11.37
CA LEU A 150 0.00 -7.59 -11.94
C LEU A 150 0.93 -8.55 -12.68
N VAL A 151 1.55 -9.47 -11.94
CA VAL A 151 2.56 -10.38 -12.48
C VAL A 151 2.00 -11.28 -13.58
N PRO A 152 0.84 -11.96 -13.41
CA PRO A 152 0.28 -12.79 -14.47
C PRO A 152 -0.13 -12.01 -15.73
N VAL A 153 -0.55 -10.75 -15.59
CA VAL A 153 -0.90 -9.90 -16.73
C VAL A 153 0.34 -9.51 -17.54
N VAL A 154 1.37 -9.02 -16.85
CA VAL A 154 2.62 -8.60 -17.50
C VAL A 154 3.32 -9.76 -18.21
N ASN A 155 3.22 -10.97 -17.65
CA ASN A 155 3.82 -12.17 -18.25
C ASN A 155 2.89 -12.93 -19.21
N GLY A 156 1.66 -12.46 -19.42
CA GLY A 156 0.70 -13.11 -20.33
C GLY A 156 0.22 -14.48 -19.86
N TRP A 157 0.19 -14.73 -18.56
CA TRP A 157 -0.24 -16.01 -17.97
C TRP A 157 -1.76 -16.12 -17.81
N ILE A 158 -2.47 -15.01 -17.90
CA ILE A 158 -3.93 -14.95 -17.84
C ILE A 158 -4.49 -14.15 -19.02
N THR A 159 -5.70 -14.49 -19.45
CA THR A 159 -6.41 -13.75 -20.50
C THR A 159 -6.94 -12.41 -19.99
N PRO A 160 -7.28 -11.47 -20.89
CA PRO A 160 -7.96 -10.23 -20.51
C PRO A 160 -9.25 -10.46 -19.71
N GLU A 161 -10.04 -11.47 -20.06
CA GLU A 161 -11.28 -11.84 -19.37
C GLU A 161 -11.00 -12.33 -17.95
N GLN A 162 -10.00 -13.18 -17.78
CA GLN A 162 -9.55 -13.66 -16.47
C GLN A 162 -9.02 -12.49 -15.62
N HIS A 163 -8.32 -11.53 -16.22
CA HIS A 163 -7.87 -10.33 -15.54
C HIS A 163 -9.05 -9.53 -14.99
N GLN A 164 -10.06 -9.25 -15.82
CA GLN A 164 -11.26 -8.53 -15.38
C GLN A 164 -12.02 -9.26 -14.27
N GLN A 165 -12.14 -10.59 -14.37
CA GLN A 165 -12.74 -11.42 -13.32
C GLN A 165 -11.98 -11.30 -12.00
N ARG A 166 -10.64 -11.36 -12.03
CA ARG A 166 -9.82 -11.24 -10.82
C ARG A 166 -9.93 -9.85 -10.18
N LEU A 167 -9.98 -8.78 -10.98
CA LEU A 167 -10.21 -7.43 -10.46
C LEU A 167 -11.58 -7.30 -9.77
N ALA A 168 -12.62 -7.91 -10.35
CA ALA A 168 -13.95 -7.94 -9.72
C ALA A 168 -13.94 -8.74 -8.40
N HIS A 169 -13.31 -9.93 -8.37
CA HIS A 169 -13.19 -10.74 -7.16
C HIS A 169 -12.42 -10.01 -6.05
N ILE A 170 -11.35 -9.26 -6.38
CA ILE A 170 -10.61 -8.45 -5.43
C ILE A 170 -11.49 -7.34 -4.85
N ASN A 171 -12.26 -6.64 -5.68
CA ASN A 171 -13.19 -5.61 -5.23
C ASN A 171 -14.26 -6.19 -4.28
N ASP A 172 -14.82 -7.36 -4.61
CA ASP A 172 -15.80 -8.04 -3.77
C ASP A 172 -15.21 -8.54 -2.45
N PHE A 173 -13.97 -9.04 -2.49
CA PHE A 173 -13.24 -9.45 -1.29
C PHE A 173 -12.98 -8.26 -0.36
N GLU A 174 -12.48 -7.15 -0.87
CA GLU A 174 -12.26 -5.93 -0.09
C GLU A 174 -13.58 -5.34 0.43
N ARG A 175 -14.67 -5.42 -0.35
CA ARG A 175 -16.00 -5.01 0.09
C ARG A 175 -16.49 -5.88 1.25
N MET A 176 -16.38 -7.20 1.15
CA MET A 176 -16.72 -8.11 2.24
C MET A 176 -15.95 -7.80 3.51
N LEU A 177 -14.64 -7.57 3.41
CA LEU A 177 -13.81 -7.18 4.56
C LEU A 177 -14.30 -5.87 5.17
N SER A 178 -14.60 -4.88 4.33
CA SER A 178 -15.11 -3.56 4.76
C SER A 178 -16.45 -3.69 5.47
N GLU A 179 -17.41 -4.39 4.89
CA GLU A 179 -18.76 -4.62 5.47
C GLU A 179 -18.70 -5.40 6.78
N THR A 180 -17.63 -6.16 7.02
CA THR A 180 -17.38 -6.90 8.27
C THR A 180 -16.48 -6.17 9.26
N GLY A 181 -16.22 -4.87 9.05
CA GLY A 181 -15.51 -3.99 9.99
C GLY A 181 -14.01 -3.90 9.80
N THR A 182 -13.49 -4.28 8.62
CA THR A 182 -12.09 -4.05 8.27
C THR A 182 -11.93 -2.73 7.51
N ILE A 183 -11.13 -1.83 8.02
CA ILE A 183 -10.69 -0.64 7.29
C ILE A 183 -9.57 -1.06 6.35
N VAL A 184 -9.72 -0.81 5.04
CA VAL A 184 -8.71 -1.17 4.03
C VAL A 184 -8.02 0.08 3.50
N LEU A 185 -6.76 0.27 3.85
CA LEU A 185 -5.90 1.34 3.36
C LEU A 185 -4.95 0.82 2.28
N LYS A 186 -4.98 1.41 1.10
CA LYS A 186 -4.11 1.00 -0.01
C LYS A 186 -3.19 2.13 -0.43
N PHE A 187 -1.89 1.84 -0.40
CA PHE A 187 -0.84 2.79 -0.80
C PHE A 187 -0.04 2.22 -1.98
N LEU A 188 -0.01 2.96 -3.09
CA LEU A 188 0.94 2.72 -4.15
C LEU A 188 2.16 3.61 -3.94
N LEU A 189 3.33 3.01 -3.68
CA LEU A 189 4.61 3.71 -3.55
C LEU A 189 5.17 3.98 -4.94
N HIS A 190 4.92 5.18 -5.45
CA HIS A 190 5.28 5.59 -6.79
C HIS A 190 6.69 6.19 -6.82
N ILE A 191 7.62 5.50 -7.51
CA ILE A 191 8.98 6.00 -7.79
C ILE A 191 9.19 6.18 -9.29
N GLY A 192 10.09 7.10 -9.65
CA GLY A 192 10.54 7.26 -11.01
C GLY A 192 11.50 6.15 -11.45
N LYS A 193 11.59 5.93 -12.77
CA LYS A 193 12.48 4.90 -13.34
C LYS A 193 13.96 5.17 -13.02
N ASP A 194 14.37 6.43 -12.98
CA ASP A 194 15.75 6.80 -12.64
C ASP A 194 16.04 6.59 -11.16
N GLU A 195 15.14 6.98 -10.28
CA GLU A 195 15.24 6.70 -8.84
C GLU A 195 15.34 5.19 -8.57
N GLN A 196 14.57 4.37 -9.30
CA GLN A 196 14.69 2.91 -9.19
C GLN A 196 16.08 2.44 -9.57
N ARG A 197 16.67 2.96 -10.66
CA ARG A 197 18.02 2.62 -11.09
C ARG A 197 19.05 2.96 -10.01
N GLU A 198 18.97 4.17 -9.47
CA GLU A 198 19.87 4.61 -8.40
C GLU A 198 19.78 3.71 -7.17
N ARG A 199 18.58 3.34 -6.74
CA ARG A 199 18.38 2.44 -5.61
C ARG A 199 18.83 1.00 -5.87
N LEU A 200 18.74 0.51 -7.09
CA LEU A 200 19.32 -0.78 -7.48
C LEU A 200 20.86 -0.71 -7.46
N GLN A 201 21.43 0.38 -7.96
CA GLN A 201 22.87 0.63 -7.90
C GLN A 201 23.36 0.70 -6.44
N GLU A 202 22.65 1.44 -5.55
CA GLU A 202 22.95 1.47 -4.11
C GLU A 202 22.99 0.06 -3.48
N ARG A 203 22.20 -0.90 -3.98
CA ARG A 203 22.25 -2.29 -3.48
C ARG A 203 23.48 -3.04 -3.95
N LEU A 204 23.99 -2.72 -5.13
CA LEU A 204 25.24 -3.33 -5.66
C LEU A 204 26.47 -2.73 -5.02
N ASP A 205 26.45 -1.44 -4.75
CA ASP A 205 27.60 -0.70 -4.21
C ASP A 205 27.80 -0.94 -2.69
N ASP A 206 26.72 -1.26 -1.97
CA ASP A 206 26.76 -1.46 -0.52
C ASP A 206 26.69 -2.95 -0.16
N PRO A 207 27.82 -3.58 0.30
CA PRO A 207 27.84 -4.98 0.68
C PRO A 207 26.77 -5.39 1.71
N ALA A 208 26.37 -4.46 2.60
CA ALA A 208 25.30 -4.72 3.57
C ALA A 208 23.91 -4.81 2.94
N LYS A 209 23.78 -4.46 1.65
CA LYS A 209 22.53 -4.52 0.89
C LYS A 209 22.52 -5.60 -0.20
N HIS A 210 23.62 -6.30 -0.44
CA HIS A 210 23.70 -7.32 -1.49
C HIS A 210 22.61 -8.39 -1.36
N TRP A 211 22.25 -8.77 -0.15
CA TRP A 211 21.18 -9.75 0.11
C TRP A 211 19.78 -9.30 -0.38
N LYS A 212 19.59 -8.01 -0.68
CA LYS A 212 18.37 -7.45 -1.25
C LYS A 212 18.36 -7.41 -2.77
N PHE A 213 19.51 -7.63 -3.40
CA PHE A 213 19.63 -7.60 -4.84
C PHE A 213 19.21 -8.93 -5.45
N SER A 214 18.40 -8.88 -6.50
CA SER A 214 18.02 -10.03 -7.32
C SER A 214 18.19 -9.71 -8.80
N LEU A 215 18.69 -10.66 -9.58
CA LEU A 215 18.70 -10.54 -11.04
C LEU A 215 17.26 -10.39 -11.59
N GLY A 216 16.28 -10.96 -10.92
CA GLY A 216 14.86 -10.77 -11.24
C GLY A 216 14.41 -9.31 -11.21
N ASP A 217 14.98 -8.46 -10.33
CA ASP A 217 14.69 -7.03 -10.30
C ASP A 217 15.05 -6.33 -11.62
N ILE A 218 16.12 -6.80 -12.29
CA ILE A 218 16.57 -6.27 -13.58
C ILE A 218 15.60 -6.70 -14.69
N GLU A 219 15.14 -7.94 -14.68
CA GLU A 219 14.18 -8.43 -15.69
C GLU A 219 12.83 -7.70 -15.55
N VAL A 220 12.32 -7.55 -14.34
CA VAL A 220 11.12 -6.75 -14.07
C VAL A 220 11.30 -5.30 -14.54
N ARG A 221 12.47 -4.71 -14.32
CA ARG A 221 12.77 -3.34 -14.80
C ARG A 221 12.75 -3.23 -16.33
N LYS A 222 13.12 -4.26 -17.10
CA LYS A 222 13.01 -4.27 -18.57
C LYS A 222 11.55 -4.12 -19.01
N GLN A 223 10.61 -4.67 -18.25
CA GLN A 223 9.17 -4.61 -18.48
C GLN A 223 8.51 -3.37 -17.84
N TRP A 224 9.27 -2.31 -17.56
CA TRP A 224 8.77 -1.10 -16.87
C TRP A 224 7.47 -0.56 -17.45
N GLY A 225 7.37 -0.46 -18.79
CA GLY A 225 6.18 0.04 -19.46
C GLY A 225 4.96 -0.87 -19.30
N ASP A 226 5.16 -2.19 -19.25
CA ASP A 226 4.09 -3.17 -19.08
C ASP A 226 3.54 -3.11 -17.65
N TYR A 227 4.42 -3.05 -16.65
CA TYR A 227 4.02 -2.86 -15.26
C TYR A 227 3.29 -1.53 -15.05
N ARG A 228 3.72 -0.45 -15.71
CA ARG A 228 3.03 0.85 -15.65
C ARG A 228 1.60 0.74 -16.14
N ARG A 229 1.38 0.15 -17.32
CA ARG A 229 0.03 -0.07 -17.87
C ARG A 229 -0.82 -0.98 -16.97
N ALA A 230 -0.21 -2.02 -16.40
CA ALA A 230 -0.91 -2.90 -15.47
C ALA A 230 -1.33 -2.16 -14.19
N TYR A 231 -0.49 -1.30 -13.64
CA TYR A 231 -0.84 -0.43 -12.50
C TYR A 231 -1.94 0.57 -12.87
N ASP A 232 -1.91 1.22 -14.03
CA ASP A 232 -2.94 2.15 -14.45
C ASP A 232 -4.32 1.47 -14.50
N THR A 233 -4.38 0.29 -15.08
CA THR A 233 -5.60 -0.53 -15.14
C THR A 233 -6.07 -0.92 -13.74
N LEU A 234 -5.18 -1.44 -12.91
CA LEU A 234 -5.46 -1.88 -11.55
C LEU A 234 -6.01 -0.73 -10.71
N LEU A 235 -5.33 0.43 -10.71
CA LEU A 235 -5.71 1.58 -9.90
C LEU A 235 -7.08 2.12 -10.29
N GLY A 236 -7.35 2.25 -11.61
CA GLY A 236 -8.65 2.68 -12.11
C GLY A 236 -9.78 1.70 -11.78
N ALA A 237 -9.50 0.39 -11.85
CA ALA A 237 -10.51 -0.65 -11.66
C ALA A 237 -10.78 -0.97 -10.17
N THR A 238 -9.84 -0.68 -9.26
CA THR A 238 -9.94 -1.09 -7.86
C THR A 238 -9.88 0.06 -6.86
N HIS A 239 -9.95 1.31 -7.33
CA HIS A 239 -10.19 2.45 -6.45
C HIS A 239 -11.67 2.51 -6.11
N THR A 240 -12.04 2.02 -4.94
CA THR A 240 -13.44 1.93 -4.49
C THR A 240 -13.69 2.83 -3.28
N PRO A 241 -14.94 3.24 -3.01
CA PRO A 241 -15.27 4.05 -1.84
C PRO A 241 -14.91 3.37 -0.50
N TRP A 242 -15.01 2.04 -0.45
CA TRP A 242 -14.73 1.24 0.76
C TRP A 242 -13.25 0.90 0.94
N ALA A 243 -12.46 0.92 -0.14
CA ALA A 243 -11.03 0.63 -0.13
C ALA A 243 -10.29 1.55 -1.11
N PRO A 244 -10.10 2.83 -0.77
CA PRO A 244 -9.49 3.80 -1.67
C PRO A 244 -7.98 3.60 -1.79
N TRP A 245 -7.45 3.79 -3.01
CA TRP A 245 -6.02 3.91 -3.25
C TRP A 245 -5.52 5.32 -2.92
N THR A 246 -4.31 5.38 -2.39
CA THR A 246 -3.51 6.60 -2.26
C THR A 246 -2.20 6.42 -3.01
N ILE A 247 -1.93 7.29 -3.97
CA ILE A 247 -0.66 7.31 -4.69
C ILE A 247 0.33 8.13 -3.88
N VAL A 248 1.40 7.50 -3.44
CA VAL A 248 2.42 8.13 -2.59
C VAL A 248 3.67 8.41 -3.40
N PRO A 249 4.02 9.69 -3.69
CA PRO A 249 5.31 10.03 -4.26
C PRO A 249 6.43 9.53 -3.36
N ALA A 250 7.27 8.62 -3.86
CA ALA A 250 8.17 7.83 -3.03
C ALA A 250 9.66 7.98 -3.37
N ASN A 251 10.03 8.94 -4.24
CA ASN A 251 11.43 9.30 -4.45
C ASN A 251 12.05 9.82 -3.14
N SER A 252 11.34 10.64 -2.37
CA SER A 252 11.76 11.03 -1.03
C SER A 252 11.33 10.02 0.01
N LYS A 253 12.29 9.30 0.61
CA LYS A 253 12.05 8.29 1.66
C LYS A 253 11.40 8.91 2.92
N THR A 254 11.77 10.14 3.28
CA THR A 254 11.24 10.85 4.45
C THR A 254 9.81 11.33 4.21
N HIS A 255 9.57 12.00 3.08
CA HIS A 255 8.22 12.46 2.71
C HIS A 255 7.22 11.29 2.57
N ARG A 256 7.63 10.18 1.93
CA ARG A 256 6.82 8.96 1.83
C ARG A 256 6.31 8.51 3.20
N ASN A 257 7.20 8.39 4.18
CA ASN A 257 6.82 7.97 5.53
C ASN A 257 5.92 9.00 6.23
N LEU A 258 6.21 10.29 6.06
CA LEU A 258 5.38 11.37 6.59
C LEU A 258 3.97 11.33 6.01
N MET A 259 3.82 11.20 4.71
CA MET A 259 2.51 11.14 4.04
C MET A 259 1.70 9.93 4.51
N ILE A 260 2.28 8.72 4.48
CA ILE A 260 1.60 7.49 4.91
C ILE A 260 1.22 7.56 6.38
N GLY A 261 2.15 8.00 7.24
CA GLY A 261 1.86 8.15 8.68
C GLY A 261 0.75 9.17 8.94
N THR A 262 0.69 10.27 8.18
CA THR A 262 -0.37 11.28 8.34
C THR A 262 -1.75 10.73 7.94
N VAL A 263 -1.83 9.96 6.85
CA VAL A 263 -3.09 9.30 6.45
C VAL A 263 -3.49 8.26 7.51
N LEU A 264 -2.54 7.44 7.97
CA LEU A 264 -2.78 6.43 9.00
C LEU A 264 -3.28 7.07 10.31
N ARG A 265 -2.66 8.18 10.74
CA ARG A 265 -3.11 8.93 11.92
C ARG A 265 -4.57 9.36 11.80
N ALA A 266 -4.94 9.95 10.68
CA ALA A 266 -6.31 10.42 10.45
C ALA A 266 -7.36 9.28 10.45
N VAL A 267 -6.93 8.04 10.17
CA VAL A 267 -7.78 6.85 10.24
C VAL A 267 -7.90 6.31 11.67
N LEU A 268 -6.83 6.43 12.48
CA LEU A 268 -6.79 5.91 13.85
C LEU A 268 -7.37 6.89 14.89
N GLN A 269 -7.53 8.19 14.58
CA GLN A 269 -8.20 9.20 15.38
C GLN A 269 -9.72 9.13 15.26
#